data_53e3c2d41d867c2be3eaa016087f1ec0
#
_entry.id   53e3c2d41d867c2be3eaa016087f1ec0
#
_cell.length_a   1.000
_cell.length_b   1.000
_cell.length_c   1.000
_cell.angle_alpha   90.00
_cell.angle_beta   90.00
_cell.angle_gamma   90.00
#
_symmetry.space_group_name_H-M   'P 1'
#
loop_
_entity.id
_entity.type
_entity.pdbx_description
1 polymer ?
#
loop_
_entity_poly.entity_id
_entity_poly.type
_entity_poly.pdbx_seq_one_letter_code
_entity_poly.pdbx_strand_id
1 'polypeptide(L)'
;MKKLMFAALMLLSTSAAFAGDSEPLKAILKAQSYAEAAELIKANLGQLTDNAEKAKAYDKLYQLAMKKVSAEQGVQLENQTNQQMGKEGNKAVDEKGLYEAVGQAFDAAEEIVKYDNMPNAKGKVKPKYTGIADELYPLRGQLINGGIFYQGAKDDANAYKYLARYVDSADEPMFSKFDKSKDENLNEIAYFATYYAYQNKDYKKAEKYAEYAVKSKDRSKDAKQLQLAIMGAQLNSRQDSVAYADKLAGIYAQDPDNDAVLTTLTSIYSSLGMQNKAEEIVNAALAKNPNSYGALVMLGQFASQKKEYEKAADYLSKALALAKDDNAKIAINA
;
A
#
# COMPACT_ATOMS: atom_id res chain seq x y z
N MET A 1 -31.20 -30.57 4.35
CA MET A 1 -30.95 -30.16 2.96
C MET A 1 -32.19 -29.48 2.41
N LYS A 2 -32.30 -28.17 2.53
CA LYS A 2 -33.37 -27.38 1.90
C LYS A 2 -32.79 -26.69 0.69
N LYS A 3 -33.19 -27.14 -0.49
CA LYS A 3 -32.85 -26.54 -1.79
C LYS A 3 -33.58 -25.20 -1.90
N LEU A 4 -32.84 -24.09 -1.89
CA LEU A 4 -33.36 -22.79 -2.32
C LEU A 4 -33.39 -22.80 -3.85
N MET A 5 -34.55 -22.96 -4.42
CA MET A 5 -34.83 -22.71 -5.83
C MET A 5 -34.87 -21.18 -6.04
N PHE A 6 -33.84 -20.61 -6.66
CA PHE A 6 -33.93 -19.26 -7.22
C PHE A 6 -34.61 -19.37 -8.60
N ALA A 7 -35.83 -18.92 -8.70
CA ALA A 7 -36.51 -18.70 -9.96
C ALA A 7 -35.94 -17.43 -10.59
N ALA A 8 -35.15 -17.57 -11.68
CA ALA A 8 -34.76 -16.44 -12.52
C ALA A 8 -35.99 -15.96 -13.31
N LEU A 9 -36.64 -14.90 -12.85
CA LEU A 9 -37.64 -14.19 -13.63
C LEU A 9 -36.91 -13.23 -14.60
N MET A 10 -36.77 -13.67 -15.86
CA MET A 10 -36.47 -12.75 -16.96
C MET A 10 -37.73 -11.96 -17.29
N LEU A 11 -37.82 -10.74 -16.81
CA LEU A 11 -38.80 -9.75 -17.29
C LEU A 11 -38.11 -8.77 -18.21
N LEU A 12 -38.45 -8.84 -19.48
CA LEU A 12 -38.19 -7.78 -20.46
C LEU A 12 -38.92 -6.51 -19.98
N SER A 13 -38.20 -5.59 -19.37
CA SER A 13 -38.77 -4.30 -18.97
C SER A 13 -38.70 -3.31 -20.12
N THR A 14 -39.82 -3.06 -20.76
CA THR A 14 -40.10 -1.81 -21.47
C THR A 14 -39.89 -0.65 -20.52
N SER A 15 -39.15 0.36 -20.96
CA SER A 15 -38.83 1.58 -20.22
C SER A 15 -40.11 2.37 -19.87
N ALA A 16 -40.68 2.09 -18.71
CA ALA A 16 -41.62 2.99 -18.07
C ALA A 16 -40.86 3.79 -17.01
N ALA A 17 -40.88 5.12 -17.14
CA ALA A 17 -40.33 6.03 -16.13
C ALA A 17 -41.15 5.89 -14.85
N PHE A 18 -40.78 4.95 -13.98
CA PHE A 18 -41.38 4.82 -12.66
C PHE A 18 -40.88 5.93 -11.74
N ALA A 19 -41.83 6.63 -11.12
CA ALA A 19 -41.56 7.67 -10.11
C ALA A 19 -41.17 7.06 -8.73
N GLY A 20 -40.51 5.88 -8.70
CA GLY A 20 -40.12 5.20 -7.49
C GLY A 20 -38.96 4.23 -7.70
N ASP A 21 -38.40 3.73 -6.61
CA ASP A 21 -37.30 2.74 -6.61
C ASP A 21 -37.73 1.46 -7.37
N SER A 22 -36.82 0.91 -8.18
CA SER A 22 -37.02 -0.37 -8.87
C SER A 22 -37.18 -1.53 -7.86
N GLU A 23 -37.84 -2.64 -8.26
CA GLU A 23 -37.99 -3.78 -7.39
C GLU A 23 -36.65 -4.39 -6.90
N PRO A 24 -35.62 -4.50 -7.76
CA PRO A 24 -34.29 -4.89 -7.29
C PRO A 24 -33.73 -3.97 -6.21
N LEU A 25 -33.86 -2.65 -6.37
CA LEU A 25 -33.42 -1.70 -5.36
C LEU A 25 -34.20 -1.82 -4.06
N LYS A 26 -35.54 -1.97 -4.13
CA LYS A 26 -36.37 -2.18 -2.93
C LYS A 26 -35.97 -3.43 -2.15
N ALA A 27 -35.56 -4.49 -2.83
CA ALA A 27 -35.05 -5.69 -2.18
C ALA A 27 -33.73 -5.40 -1.44
N ILE A 28 -32.78 -4.70 -2.07
CA ILE A 28 -31.52 -4.32 -1.45
C ILE A 28 -31.75 -3.43 -0.21
N LEU A 29 -32.65 -2.45 -0.31
CA LEU A 29 -32.91 -1.51 0.79
C LEU A 29 -33.55 -2.18 2.02
N LYS A 30 -34.19 -3.33 1.86
CA LYS A 30 -34.76 -4.11 2.96
C LYS A 30 -33.76 -4.96 3.72
N ALA A 31 -32.56 -5.17 3.18
CA ALA A 31 -31.53 -5.99 3.81
C ALA A 31 -31.22 -5.49 5.23
N GLN A 32 -31.03 -6.44 6.16
CA GLN A 32 -30.78 -6.14 7.56
C GLN A 32 -29.30 -6.29 7.96
N SER A 33 -28.48 -6.92 7.11
CA SER A 33 -27.05 -7.09 7.31
C SER A 33 -26.25 -6.66 6.09
N TYR A 34 -24.97 -6.33 6.32
CA TYR A 34 -24.04 -5.98 5.25
C TYR A 34 -23.90 -7.13 4.23
N ALA A 35 -23.73 -8.36 4.73
CA ALA A 35 -23.58 -9.54 3.87
C ALA A 35 -24.79 -9.77 2.97
N GLU A 36 -26.01 -9.65 3.53
CA GLU A 36 -27.26 -9.77 2.76
C GLU A 36 -27.35 -8.69 1.68
N ALA A 37 -27.08 -7.42 2.03
CA ALA A 37 -27.11 -6.31 1.08
C ALA A 37 -26.05 -6.49 -0.03
N ALA A 38 -24.85 -6.94 0.31
CA ALA A 38 -23.77 -7.18 -0.64
C ALA A 38 -24.13 -8.27 -1.66
N GLU A 39 -24.70 -9.39 -1.20
CA GLU A 39 -25.15 -10.47 -2.09
C GLU A 39 -26.31 -10.01 -3.00
N LEU A 40 -27.25 -9.24 -2.47
CA LEU A 40 -28.36 -8.69 -3.26
C LEU A 40 -27.84 -7.69 -4.31
N ILE A 41 -26.86 -6.85 -3.98
CA ILE A 41 -26.24 -5.94 -4.95
C ILE A 41 -25.52 -6.75 -6.02
N LYS A 42 -24.68 -7.72 -5.64
CA LYS A 42 -23.97 -8.59 -6.58
C LYS A 42 -24.90 -9.26 -7.57
N ALA A 43 -26.06 -9.75 -7.09
CA ALA A 43 -27.04 -10.42 -7.94
C ALA A 43 -27.85 -9.46 -8.85
N ASN A 44 -28.05 -8.21 -8.42
CA ASN A 44 -29.02 -7.32 -9.06
C ASN A 44 -28.41 -6.04 -9.65
N LEU A 45 -27.10 -5.75 -9.47
CA LEU A 45 -26.47 -4.50 -9.93
C LEU A 45 -26.68 -4.24 -11.42
N GLY A 46 -26.64 -5.29 -12.25
CA GLY A 46 -26.88 -5.18 -13.68
C GLY A 46 -28.34 -4.86 -14.06
N GLN A 47 -29.29 -5.05 -13.14
CA GLN A 47 -30.69 -4.72 -13.31
C GLN A 47 -31.02 -3.30 -12.89
N LEU A 48 -30.14 -2.64 -12.10
CA LEU A 48 -30.23 -1.23 -11.75
C LEU A 48 -29.73 -0.39 -12.92
N THR A 49 -30.64 0.10 -13.73
CA THR A 49 -30.30 0.87 -14.96
C THR A 49 -29.94 2.33 -14.70
N ASP A 50 -30.42 2.89 -13.58
CA ASP A 50 -30.12 4.26 -13.15
C ASP A 50 -28.92 4.30 -12.21
N ASN A 51 -27.91 5.12 -12.53
CA ASN A 51 -26.75 5.31 -11.66
C ASN A 51 -27.12 5.88 -10.28
N ALA A 52 -28.19 6.67 -10.19
CA ALA A 52 -28.72 7.12 -8.90
C ALA A 52 -29.25 5.94 -8.04
N GLU A 53 -29.83 4.90 -8.65
CA GLU A 53 -30.21 3.69 -7.93
C GLU A 53 -29.00 2.86 -7.50
N LYS A 54 -27.97 2.79 -8.34
CA LYS A 54 -26.70 2.12 -7.95
C LYS A 54 -26.05 2.81 -6.77
N ALA A 55 -25.93 4.14 -6.80
CA ALA A 55 -25.44 4.91 -5.67
C ALA A 55 -26.24 4.63 -4.39
N LYS A 56 -27.59 4.59 -4.50
CA LYS A 56 -28.49 4.31 -3.37
C LYS A 56 -28.35 2.87 -2.83
N ALA A 57 -28.05 1.91 -3.71
CA ALA A 57 -27.79 0.54 -3.32
C ALA A 57 -26.49 0.43 -2.49
N TYR A 58 -25.43 1.09 -2.92
CA TYR A 58 -24.18 1.13 -2.15
C TYR A 58 -24.29 1.99 -0.89
N ASP A 59 -25.14 3.04 -0.87
CA ASP A 59 -25.44 3.78 0.35
C ASP A 59 -26.06 2.86 1.42
N LYS A 60 -26.88 1.88 1.04
CA LYS A 60 -27.39 0.87 1.98
C LYS A 60 -26.24 0.08 2.62
N LEU A 61 -25.22 -0.33 1.84
CA LEU A 61 -24.02 -0.98 2.40
C LEU A 61 -23.29 -0.07 3.37
N TYR A 62 -23.07 1.17 2.95
CA TYR A 62 -22.39 2.19 3.76
C TYR A 62 -23.10 2.37 5.10
N GLN A 63 -24.41 2.55 5.10
CA GLN A 63 -25.20 2.73 6.33
C GLN A 63 -25.13 1.52 7.26
N LEU A 64 -25.11 0.30 6.72
CA LEU A 64 -24.99 -0.92 7.51
C LEU A 64 -23.57 -1.05 8.11
N ALA A 65 -22.53 -0.72 7.37
CA ALA A 65 -21.16 -0.69 7.86
C ALA A 65 -21.00 0.38 8.95
N MET A 66 -21.45 1.61 8.71
CA MET A 66 -21.36 2.71 9.68
C MET A 66 -22.15 2.44 10.95
N LYS A 67 -23.28 1.70 10.88
CA LYS A 67 -24.00 1.25 12.06
C LYS A 67 -23.12 0.37 12.96
N LYS A 68 -22.35 -0.58 12.37
CA LYS A 68 -21.41 -1.40 13.13
C LYS A 68 -20.26 -0.58 13.69
N VAL A 69 -19.67 0.33 12.89
CA VAL A 69 -18.61 1.24 13.34
C VAL A 69 -19.07 2.05 14.54
N SER A 70 -20.25 2.68 14.45
CA SER A 70 -20.79 3.51 15.54
C SER A 70 -21.08 2.69 16.80
N ALA A 71 -21.56 1.45 16.65
CA ALA A 71 -21.83 0.57 17.79
C ALA A 71 -20.52 0.25 18.56
N GLU A 72 -19.46 -0.16 17.87
CA GLU A 72 -18.21 -0.52 18.52
C GLU A 72 -17.46 0.70 19.07
N GLN A 73 -17.48 1.83 18.38
CA GLN A 73 -16.93 3.09 18.91
C GLN A 73 -17.69 3.55 20.16
N GLY A 74 -19.02 3.33 20.21
CA GLY A 74 -19.81 3.57 21.40
C GLY A 74 -19.36 2.73 22.59
N VAL A 75 -19.05 1.46 22.38
CA VAL A 75 -18.48 0.58 23.43
C VAL A 75 -17.10 1.06 23.89
N GLN A 76 -16.24 1.46 22.96
CA GLN A 76 -14.92 2.01 23.28
C GLN A 76 -15.03 3.28 24.14
N LEU A 77 -15.92 4.20 23.77
CA LEU A 77 -16.16 5.45 24.52
C LEU A 77 -16.74 5.17 25.93
N GLU A 78 -17.67 4.22 26.05
CA GLU A 78 -18.22 3.80 27.34
C GLU A 78 -17.13 3.22 28.24
N ASN A 79 -16.26 2.34 27.71
CA ASN A 79 -15.14 1.78 28.45
C ASN A 79 -14.15 2.86 28.92
N GLN A 80 -13.83 3.81 28.05
CA GLN A 80 -12.93 4.92 28.38
C GLN A 80 -13.54 5.79 29.50
N THR A 81 -14.84 6.07 29.40
CA THR A 81 -15.56 6.86 30.43
C THR A 81 -15.58 6.11 31.75
N ASN A 82 -15.87 4.81 31.77
CA ASN A 82 -15.86 4.00 32.97
C ASN A 82 -14.48 3.98 33.65
N GLN A 83 -13.41 3.82 32.83
CA GLN A 83 -12.04 3.89 33.35
C GLN A 83 -11.71 5.24 33.99
N GLN A 84 -12.11 6.36 33.38
CA GLN A 84 -11.90 7.69 33.91
C GLN A 84 -12.69 7.94 35.24
N MET A 85 -13.84 7.27 35.35
CA MET A 85 -14.68 7.35 36.57
C MET A 85 -14.30 6.31 37.64
N GLY A 86 -13.24 5.51 37.44
CA GLY A 86 -12.80 4.47 38.38
C GLY A 86 -13.79 3.30 38.48
N LYS A 87 -14.67 3.09 37.50
CA LYS A 87 -15.62 1.96 37.47
C LYS A 87 -14.94 0.73 36.88
N GLU A 88 -15.16 -0.40 37.52
CA GLU A 88 -14.74 -1.70 37.01
C GLU A 88 -15.73 -2.25 35.98
N GLY A 89 -15.24 -3.08 35.04
CA GLY A 89 -16.06 -3.82 34.07
C GLY A 89 -16.13 -3.17 32.70
N ASN A 90 -15.08 -3.39 31.88
CA ASN A 90 -15.10 -3.01 30.47
C ASN A 90 -15.93 -4.02 29.66
N LYS A 91 -16.71 -3.52 28.71
CA LYS A 91 -17.37 -4.32 27.70
C LYS A 91 -16.36 -4.79 26.65
N ALA A 92 -16.53 -6.01 26.14
CA ALA A 92 -15.71 -6.48 25.03
C ALA A 92 -16.01 -5.67 23.76
N VAL A 93 -14.97 -5.17 23.11
CA VAL A 93 -15.04 -4.51 21.81
C VAL A 93 -14.78 -5.59 20.74
N ASP A 94 -15.62 -5.65 19.74
CA ASP A 94 -15.35 -6.47 18.54
C ASP A 94 -14.43 -5.70 17.60
N GLU A 95 -13.13 -5.66 17.95
CA GLU A 95 -12.11 -4.92 17.17
C GLU A 95 -12.05 -5.40 15.72
N LYS A 96 -12.08 -6.71 15.51
CA LYS A 96 -12.08 -7.27 14.16
C LYS A 96 -13.29 -6.80 13.36
N GLY A 97 -14.48 -6.91 13.93
CA GLY A 97 -15.72 -6.45 13.30
C GLY A 97 -15.73 -4.93 13.06
N LEU A 98 -15.11 -4.13 13.97
CA LEU A 98 -14.95 -2.69 13.78
C LEU A 98 -14.10 -2.40 12.54
N TYR A 99 -12.90 -3.00 12.45
CA TYR A 99 -12.01 -2.74 11.31
C TYR A 99 -12.58 -3.24 9.99
N GLU A 100 -13.20 -4.42 9.99
CA GLU A 100 -13.93 -4.91 8.81
C GLU A 100 -15.03 -3.94 8.37
N ALA A 101 -15.83 -3.42 9.29
CA ALA A 101 -16.88 -2.46 8.99
C ALA A 101 -16.32 -1.12 8.47
N VAL A 102 -15.19 -0.65 9.01
CA VAL A 102 -14.50 0.54 8.48
C VAL A 102 -14.07 0.30 7.03
N GLY A 103 -13.37 -0.80 6.74
CA GLY A 103 -13.00 -1.13 5.37
C GLY A 103 -14.20 -1.19 4.42
N GLN A 104 -15.28 -1.85 4.85
CA GLN A 104 -16.54 -1.94 4.11
C GLN A 104 -17.19 -0.57 3.85
N ALA A 105 -17.11 0.36 4.82
CA ALA A 105 -17.62 1.72 4.64
C ALA A 105 -16.84 2.48 3.57
N PHE A 106 -15.50 2.36 3.57
CA PHE A 106 -14.66 2.96 2.53
C PHE A 106 -14.96 2.39 1.15
N ASP A 107 -15.05 1.05 1.02
CA ASP A 107 -15.35 0.39 -0.24
C ASP A 107 -16.74 0.79 -0.78
N ALA A 108 -17.74 0.87 0.09
CA ALA A 108 -19.08 1.30 -0.28
C ALA A 108 -19.12 2.77 -0.71
N ALA A 109 -18.42 3.66 -0.01
CA ALA A 109 -18.35 5.08 -0.32
C ALA A 109 -17.68 5.35 -1.67
N GLU A 110 -16.64 4.59 -2.03
CA GLU A 110 -16.00 4.70 -3.34
C GLU A 110 -17.00 4.42 -4.48
N GLU A 111 -17.78 3.34 -4.35
CA GLU A 111 -18.82 3.01 -5.33
C GLU A 111 -19.98 4.04 -5.33
N ILE A 112 -20.37 4.56 -4.16
CA ILE A 112 -21.36 5.64 -4.08
C ILE A 112 -20.89 6.83 -4.88
N VAL A 113 -19.67 7.35 -4.59
CA VAL A 113 -19.13 8.54 -5.25
C VAL A 113 -18.98 8.32 -6.75
N LYS A 114 -18.55 7.14 -7.17
CA LYS A 114 -18.44 6.75 -8.57
C LYS A 114 -19.78 6.88 -9.29
N TYR A 115 -20.83 6.25 -8.78
CA TYR A 115 -22.14 6.27 -9.44
C TYR A 115 -22.87 7.60 -9.27
N ASP A 116 -22.71 8.29 -8.15
CA ASP A 116 -23.34 9.60 -7.88
C ASP A 116 -22.81 10.71 -8.80
N ASN A 117 -21.58 10.57 -9.27
CA ASN A 117 -20.96 11.48 -10.25
C ASN A 117 -21.21 11.08 -11.72
N MET A 118 -21.98 10.01 -11.97
CA MET A 118 -22.39 9.61 -13.31
C MET A 118 -23.76 10.20 -13.67
N PRO A 119 -24.08 10.37 -14.98
CA PRO A 119 -25.40 10.79 -15.41
C PRO A 119 -26.46 9.79 -14.94
N ASN A 120 -27.56 10.32 -14.37
CA ASN A 120 -28.75 9.54 -14.05
C ASN A 120 -29.55 9.19 -15.32
N ALA A 121 -30.67 8.45 -15.19
CA ALA A 121 -31.53 8.07 -16.31
C ALA A 121 -32.04 9.25 -17.17
N LYS A 122 -32.00 10.49 -16.64
CA LYS A 122 -32.34 11.73 -17.37
C LYS A 122 -31.15 12.45 -18.00
N GLY A 123 -29.95 11.78 -18.02
CA GLY A 123 -28.73 12.32 -18.54
C GLY A 123 -28.11 13.46 -17.71
N LYS A 124 -28.53 13.64 -16.45
CA LYS A 124 -28.05 14.72 -15.58
C LYS A 124 -27.20 14.19 -14.45
N VAL A 125 -26.05 14.83 -14.21
CA VAL A 125 -25.21 14.61 -13.03
C VAL A 125 -25.74 15.49 -11.90
N LYS A 126 -26.16 14.87 -10.80
CA LYS A 126 -26.69 15.56 -9.60
C LYS A 126 -26.22 14.82 -8.33
N PRO A 127 -25.00 15.08 -7.89
CA PRO A 127 -24.46 14.41 -6.70
C PRO A 127 -25.31 14.69 -5.47
N LYS A 128 -25.61 13.63 -4.70
CA LYS A 128 -26.39 13.70 -3.46
C LYS A 128 -25.54 13.36 -2.22
N TYR A 129 -24.46 12.62 -2.41
CA TYR A 129 -23.64 12.10 -1.31
C TYR A 129 -22.38 12.93 -1.07
N THR A 130 -22.49 14.26 -1.21
CA THR A 130 -21.36 15.19 -1.12
C THR A 130 -20.72 15.26 0.27
N GLY A 131 -21.42 14.84 1.35
CA GLY A 131 -20.93 14.83 2.72
C GLY A 131 -20.17 13.56 3.13
N ILE A 132 -20.18 12.50 2.31
CA ILE A 132 -19.64 11.20 2.67
C ILE A 132 -18.14 11.25 3.01
N ALA A 133 -17.41 12.12 2.35
CA ALA A 133 -15.98 12.32 2.62
C ALA A 133 -15.72 12.92 4.02
N ASP A 134 -16.59 13.82 4.50
CA ASP A 134 -16.46 14.42 5.83
C ASP A 134 -16.70 13.39 6.94
N GLU A 135 -17.62 12.45 6.71
CA GLU A 135 -17.92 11.37 7.66
C GLU A 135 -16.78 10.34 7.71
N LEU A 136 -16.16 10.03 6.56
CA LEU A 136 -15.13 8.99 6.47
C LEU A 136 -13.73 9.48 6.80
N TYR A 137 -13.41 10.73 6.52
CA TYR A 137 -12.04 11.22 6.70
C TYR A 137 -11.50 11.01 8.13
N PRO A 138 -12.28 11.24 9.20
CA PRO A 138 -11.84 10.95 10.56
C PRO A 138 -11.60 9.45 10.83
N LEU A 139 -12.26 8.57 10.07
CA LEU A 139 -12.13 7.12 10.23
C LEU A 139 -10.88 6.54 9.56
N ARG A 140 -10.12 7.34 8.79
CA ARG A 140 -8.86 6.88 8.18
C ARG A 140 -7.88 6.32 9.22
N GLY A 141 -7.84 6.91 10.42
CA GLY A 141 -7.04 6.38 11.53
C GLY A 141 -7.40 4.95 11.92
N GLN A 142 -8.65 4.54 11.76
CA GLN A 142 -9.07 3.16 12.03
C GLN A 142 -8.52 2.15 10.99
N LEU A 143 -8.18 2.59 9.79
CA LEU A 143 -7.47 1.74 8.81
C LEU A 143 -6.05 1.44 9.31
N ILE A 144 -5.36 2.40 9.92
CA ILE A 144 -4.05 2.16 10.55
C ILE A 144 -4.20 1.15 11.68
N ASN A 145 -5.17 1.35 12.59
CA ASN A 145 -5.42 0.46 13.71
C ASN A 145 -5.74 -0.96 13.23
N GLY A 146 -6.55 -1.11 12.17
CA GLY A 146 -6.82 -2.39 11.53
C GLY A 146 -5.55 -3.06 10.99
N GLY A 147 -4.69 -2.29 10.32
CA GLY A 147 -3.39 -2.78 9.85
C GLY A 147 -2.51 -3.30 10.98
N ILE A 148 -2.41 -2.56 12.08
CA ILE A 148 -1.64 -2.95 13.27
C ILE A 148 -2.26 -4.19 13.94
N PHE A 149 -3.58 -4.26 14.05
CA PHE A 149 -4.30 -5.41 14.61
C PHE A 149 -3.94 -6.71 13.84
N TYR A 150 -4.04 -6.68 12.50
CA TYR A 150 -3.72 -7.85 11.68
C TYR A 150 -2.23 -8.17 11.65
N GLN A 151 -1.36 -7.17 11.73
CA GLN A 151 0.09 -7.39 11.90
C GLN A 151 0.39 -8.13 13.22
N GLY A 152 -0.25 -7.75 14.32
CA GLY A 152 -0.15 -8.43 15.61
C GLY A 152 -0.66 -9.88 15.55
N ALA A 153 -1.68 -10.14 14.73
CA ALA A 153 -2.21 -11.48 14.45
C ALA A 153 -1.36 -12.29 13.44
N LYS A 154 -0.29 -11.72 12.88
CA LYS A 154 0.55 -12.29 11.81
C LYS A 154 -0.25 -12.59 10.53
N ASP A 155 -1.27 -11.81 10.26
CA ASP A 155 -2.07 -11.85 9.04
C ASP A 155 -1.61 -10.72 8.11
N ASP A 156 -0.48 -10.94 7.44
CA ASP A 156 0.17 -9.95 6.58
C ASP A 156 -0.72 -9.51 5.41
N ALA A 157 -1.59 -10.40 4.93
CA ALA A 157 -2.51 -10.08 3.83
C ALA A 157 -3.54 -9.02 4.24
N ASN A 158 -4.17 -9.18 5.40
CA ASN A 158 -5.08 -8.19 5.92
C ASN A 158 -4.33 -6.95 6.44
N ALA A 159 -3.17 -7.08 7.08
CA ALA A 159 -2.33 -5.93 7.44
C ALA A 159 -2.04 -5.06 6.22
N TYR A 160 -1.58 -5.66 5.13
CA TYR A 160 -1.35 -4.96 3.86
C TYR A 160 -2.62 -4.29 3.33
N LYS A 161 -3.75 -5.02 3.29
CA LYS A 161 -5.02 -4.49 2.81
C LYS A 161 -5.39 -3.17 3.48
N TYR A 162 -5.30 -3.11 4.80
CA TYR A 162 -5.69 -1.93 5.56
C TYR A 162 -4.69 -0.78 5.44
N LEU A 163 -3.39 -1.05 5.53
CA LEU A 163 -2.36 -0.02 5.40
C LEU A 163 -2.31 0.55 3.98
N ALA A 164 -2.44 -0.31 2.96
CA ALA A 164 -2.56 0.13 1.57
C ALA A 164 -3.81 0.99 1.35
N ARG A 165 -4.97 0.59 1.91
CA ARG A 165 -6.20 1.38 1.83
C ARG A 165 -6.05 2.77 2.45
N TYR A 166 -5.34 2.85 3.58
CA TYR A 166 -5.03 4.14 4.20
C TYR A 166 -4.22 5.04 3.26
N VAL A 167 -3.16 4.52 2.65
CA VAL A 167 -2.31 5.30 1.73
C VAL A 167 -3.08 5.65 0.46
N ASP A 168 -3.79 4.70 -0.13
CA ASP A 168 -4.60 4.92 -1.34
C ASP A 168 -5.64 6.02 -1.12
N SER A 169 -6.28 6.05 0.05
CA SER A 169 -7.30 7.05 0.39
C SER A 169 -6.78 8.51 0.37
N ALA A 170 -5.47 8.72 0.53
CA ALA A 170 -4.89 10.06 0.46
C ALA A 170 -4.97 10.68 -0.96
N ASP A 171 -5.08 9.84 -1.99
CA ASP A 171 -5.15 10.25 -3.40
C ASP A 171 -6.57 10.11 -3.98
N GLU A 172 -7.55 9.64 -3.20
CA GLU A 172 -8.91 9.50 -3.69
C GLU A 172 -9.57 10.85 -3.94
N PRO A 173 -10.24 11.02 -5.09
CA PRO A 173 -10.87 12.28 -5.45
C PRO A 173 -11.87 12.80 -4.40
N MET A 174 -12.55 11.89 -3.68
CA MET A 174 -13.50 12.29 -2.63
C MET A 174 -12.83 13.04 -1.48
N PHE A 175 -11.55 12.76 -1.22
CA PHE A 175 -10.78 13.41 -0.15
C PHE A 175 -9.93 14.60 -0.62
N SER A 176 -10.07 15.02 -1.89
CA SER A 176 -9.25 16.10 -2.49
C SER A 176 -9.32 17.44 -1.77
N LYS A 177 -10.38 17.68 -0.99
CA LYS A 177 -10.51 18.90 -0.16
C LYS A 177 -9.64 18.89 1.10
N PHE A 178 -9.14 17.72 1.51
CA PHE A 178 -8.27 17.58 2.67
C PHE A 178 -6.80 17.66 2.24
N ASP A 179 -6.05 18.48 2.95
CA ASP A 179 -4.62 18.66 2.66
C ASP A 179 -3.81 17.47 3.20
N LYS A 180 -3.47 16.55 2.31
CA LYS A 180 -2.69 15.35 2.66
C LYS A 180 -1.28 15.65 3.18
N SER A 181 -0.75 16.86 2.95
CA SER A 181 0.55 17.25 3.52
C SER A 181 0.52 17.42 5.03
N LYS A 182 -0.67 17.57 5.61
CA LYS A 182 -0.91 17.65 7.05
C LYS A 182 -1.17 16.30 7.70
N ASP A 183 -1.21 15.23 6.92
CA ASP A 183 -1.37 13.87 7.42
C ASP A 183 -0.03 13.35 7.94
N GLU A 184 0.19 13.49 9.25
CA GLU A 184 1.46 13.14 9.91
C GLU A 184 1.80 11.65 9.79
N ASN A 185 0.81 10.78 9.62
CA ASN A 185 1.00 9.34 9.54
C ASN A 185 1.24 8.84 8.10
N LEU A 186 0.88 9.62 7.09
CA LEU A 186 0.86 9.15 5.70
C LEU A 186 2.20 8.56 5.26
N ASN A 187 3.29 9.28 5.52
CA ASN A 187 4.62 8.87 5.07
C ASN A 187 5.15 7.64 5.83
N GLU A 188 4.85 7.54 7.13
CA GLU A 188 5.25 6.38 7.95
C GLU A 188 4.46 5.13 7.54
N ILE A 189 3.16 5.25 7.39
CA ILE A 189 2.30 4.12 6.98
C ILE A 189 2.61 3.69 5.55
N ALA A 190 2.94 4.63 4.68
CA ALA A 190 3.36 4.32 3.32
C ALA A 190 4.61 3.43 3.26
N TYR A 191 5.54 3.56 4.22
CA TYR A 191 6.69 2.65 4.29
C TYR A 191 6.24 1.19 4.48
N PHE A 192 5.34 0.93 5.40
CA PHE A 192 4.83 -0.43 5.64
C PHE A 192 4.01 -0.95 4.45
N ALA A 193 3.16 -0.09 3.86
CA ALA A 193 2.43 -0.43 2.65
C ALA A 193 3.36 -0.77 1.48
N THR A 194 4.47 -0.02 1.31
CA THR A 194 5.52 -0.29 0.34
C THR A 194 6.17 -1.64 0.57
N TYR A 195 6.53 -1.93 1.82
CA TYR A 195 7.15 -3.19 2.21
C TYR A 195 6.27 -4.39 1.85
N TYR A 196 5.00 -4.38 2.25
CA TYR A 196 4.06 -5.44 1.93
C TYR A 196 3.79 -5.57 0.43
N ALA A 197 3.64 -4.45 -0.29
CA ALA A 197 3.47 -4.46 -1.74
C ALA A 197 4.68 -5.11 -2.44
N TYR A 198 5.90 -4.78 -2.00
CA TYR A 198 7.14 -5.39 -2.51
C TYR A 198 7.19 -6.90 -2.25
N GLN A 199 6.87 -7.34 -1.02
CA GLN A 199 6.82 -8.77 -0.66
C GLN A 199 5.80 -9.53 -1.51
N ASN A 200 4.68 -8.92 -1.81
CA ASN A 200 3.64 -9.48 -2.68
C ASN A 200 3.95 -9.34 -4.18
N LYS A 201 5.12 -8.79 -4.55
CA LYS A 201 5.53 -8.53 -5.93
C LYS A 201 4.57 -7.59 -6.70
N ASP A 202 3.75 -6.82 -5.99
CA ASP A 202 2.95 -5.74 -6.56
C ASP A 202 3.82 -4.48 -6.69
N TYR A 203 4.79 -4.54 -7.60
CA TYR A 203 5.79 -3.49 -7.75
C TYR A 203 5.19 -2.15 -8.16
N LYS A 204 4.08 -2.16 -8.90
CA LYS A 204 3.37 -0.93 -9.27
C LYS A 204 2.84 -0.18 -8.06
N LYS A 205 2.21 -0.89 -7.11
CA LYS A 205 1.77 -0.30 -5.85
C LYS A 205 2.95 0.05 -4.95
N ALA A 206 3.97 -0.81 -4.92
CA ALA A 206 5.18 -0.55 -4.15
C ALA A 206 5.86 0.77 -4.59
N GLU A 207 5.97 1.05 -5.88
CA GLU A 207 6.49 2.32 -6.41
C GLU A 207 5.63 3.50 -5.96
N LYS A 208 4.31 3.42 -6.16
CA LYS A 208 3.38 4.48 -5.75
C LYS A 208 3.53 4.82 -4.26
N TYR A 209 3.57 3.82 -3.40
CA TYR A 209 3.67 4.06 -1.95
C TYR A 209 5.06 4.54 -1.55
N ALA A 210 6.12 4.10 -2.23
CA ALA A 210 7.48 4.55 -1.98
C ALA A 210 7.65 6.06 -2.17
N GLU A 211 6.88 6.71 -3.05
CA GLU A 211 6.90 8.17 -3.22
C GLU A 211 6.52 8.95 -1.95
N TYR A 212 5.66 8.37 -1.12
CA TYR A 212 5.34 8.89 0.20
C TYR A 212 6.36 8.44 1.24
N ALA A 213 6.71 7.15 1.24
CA ALA A 213 7.59 6.54 2.23
C ALA A 213 8.96 7.22 2.35
N VAL A 214 9.56 7.67 1.22
CA VAL A 214 10.85 8.37 1.22
C VAL A 214 10.82 9.74 1.93
N LYS A 215 9.62 10.26 2.21
CA LYS A 215 9.40 11.52 2.96
C LYS A 215 9.18 11.27 4.46
N SER A 216 9.18 10.01 4.91
CA SER A 216 9.07 9.65 6.33
C SER A 216 10.19 10.31 7.14
N LYS A 217 9.89 10.75 8.35
CA LYS A 217 10.89 11.32 9.26
C LYS A 217 11.85 10.24 9.77
N ASP A 218 11.31 9.08 10.12
CA ASP A 218 12.06 8.04 10.83
C ASP A 218 12.59 6.96 9.88
N ARG A 219 11.93 6.75 8.72
CA ARG A 219 12.21 5.63 7.81
C ARG A 219 12.65 6.03 6.40
N SER A 220 12.97 7.31 6.18
CA SER A 220 13.39 7.80 4.85
C SER A 220 14.55 7.00 4.25
N LYS A 221 15.55 6.63 5.09
CA LYS A 221 16.71 5.84 4.65
C LYS A 221 16.27 4.44 4.18
N ASP A 222 15.49 3.75 4.99
CA ASP A 222 14.99 2.39 4.69
C ASP A 222 14.06 2.41 3.48
N ALA A 223 13.21 3.44 3.37
CA ALA A 223 12.31 3.64 2.24
C ALA A 223 13.07 3.85 0.92
N LYS A 224 14.17 4.61 0.93
CA LYS A 224 15.04 4.78 -0.25
C LYS A 224 15.71 3.47 -0.66
N GLN A 225 16.17 2.67 0.31
CA GLN A 225 16.72 1.34 0.03
C GLN A 225 15.66 0.42 -0.58
N LEU A 226 14.46 0.42 -0.01
CA LEU A 226 13.33 -0.36 -0.54
C LEU A 226 12.93 0.12 -1.95
N GLN A 227 12.93 1.42 -2.22
CA GLN A 227 12.70 1.97 -3.56
C GLN A 227 13.73 1.45 -4.57
N LEU A 228 15.00 1.39 -4.19
CA LEU A 228 16.04 0.80 -5.04
C LEU A 228 15.81 -0.70 -5.26
N ALA A 229 15.42 -1.44 -4.23
CA ALA A 229 15.11 -2.86 -4.35
C ALA A 229 13.91 -3.10 -5.30
N ILE A 230 12.85 -2.28 -5.22
CA ILE A 230 11.70 -2.33 -6.11
C ILE A 230 12.11 -2.13 -7.57
N MET A 231 12.94 -1.11 -7.82
CA MET A 231 13.46 -0.86 -9.17
C MET A 231 14.32 -2.02 -9.67
N GLY A 232 15.21 -2.54 -8.83
CA GLY A 232 16.06 -3.69 -9.17
C GLY A 232 15.26 -4.96 -9.48
N ALA A 233 14.11 -5.16 -8.82
CA ALA A 233 13.22 -6.30 -9.04
C ALA A 233 12.45 -6.24 -10.37
N GLN A 234 12.40 -5.10 -11.02
CA GLN A 234 11.67 -4.85 -12.28
C GLN A 234 12.56 -4.79 -13.53
N LEU A 235 13.83 -5.15 -13.41
CA LEU A 235 14.76 -5.16 -14.54
C LEU A 235 14.44 -6.32 -15.51
N ASN A 236 13.71 -6.02 -16.56
CA ASN A 236 13.26 -6.99 -17.55
C ASN A 236 14.03 -6.87 -18.88
N SER A 237 14.79 -5.81 -19.06
CA SER A 237 15.54 -5.54 -20.29
C SER A 237 16.90 -4.89 -20.00
N ARG A 238 17.80 -4.93 -21.01
CA ARG A 238 19.05 -4.18 -20.95
C ARG A 238 18.81 -2.67 -20.76
N GLN A 239 17.75 -2.13 -21.37
CA GLN A 239 17.41 -0.71 -21.25
C GLN A 239 17.01 -0.36 -19.81
N ASP A 240 16.20 -1.21 -19.14
CA ASP A 240 15.84 -1.03 -17.73
C ASP A 240 17.09 -1.02 -16.85
N SER A 241 18.01 -1.97 -17.12
CA SER A 241 19.27 -2.06 -16.36
C SER A 241 20.14 -0.81 -16.55
N VAL A 242 20.20 -0.23 -17.77
CA VAL A 242 20.93 1.03 -18.02
C VAL A 242 20.26 2.19 -17.28
N ALA A 243 18.93 2.33 -17.37
CA ALA A 243 18.20 3.38 -16.67
C ALA A 243 18.36 3.29 -15.14
N TYR A 244 18.38 2.05 -14.62
CA TYR A 244 18.63 1.81 -13.20
C TYR A 244 20.05 2.19 -12.80
N ALA A 245 21.07 1.81 -13.61
CA ALA A 245 22.45 2.21 -13.36
C ALA A 245 22.61 3.75 -13.35
N ASP A 246 21.99 4.45 -14.30
CA ASP A 246 22.03 5.92 -14.36
C ASP A 246 21.40 6.56 -13.10
N LYS A 247 20.30 6.00 -12.61
CA LYS A 247 19.67 6.46 -11.37
C LYS A 247 20.56 6.20 -10.15
N LEU A 248 21.15 5.00 -10.06
CA LEU A 248 22.10 4.66 -8.98
C LEU A 248 23.33 5.58 -9.02
N ALA A 249 23.86 5.88 -10.22
CA ALA A 249 24.98 6.81 -10.37
C ALA A 249 24.64 8.22 -9.87
N GLY A 250 23.43 8.70 -10.15
CA GLY A 250 22.93 9.98 -9.61
C GLY A 250 22.82 9.99 -8.07
N ILE A 251 22.34 8.89 -7.49
CA ILE A 251 22.28 8.74 -6.02
C ILE A 251 23.67 8.68 -5.41
N TYR A 252 24.58 7.90 -6.01
CA TYR A 252 25.95 7.78 -5.54
C TYR A 252 26.72 9.11 -5.61
N ALA A 253 26.47 9.92 -6.63
CA ALA A 253 27.08 11.25 -6.75
C ALA A 253 26.67 12.19 -5.59
N GLN A 254 25.46 12.02 -5.04
CA GLN A 254 24.96 12.79 -3.90
C GLN A 254 25.41 12.24 -2.55
N ASP A 255 25.63 10.93 -2.44
CA ASP A 255 26.05 10.22 -1.23
C ASP A 255 27.18 9.23 -1.58
N PRO A 256 28.42 9.72 -1.78
CA PRO A 256 29.54 8.88 -2.22
C PRO A 256 30.05 7.90 -1.14
N ASP A 257 29.59 8.02 0.09
CA ASP A 257 29.93 7.09 1.18
C ASP A 257 28.93 5.93 1.29
N ASN A 258 27.96 5.85 0.36
CA ASN A 258 26.96 4.79 0.33
C ASN A 258 27.50 3.54 -0.39
N ASP A 259 28.19 2.70 0.37
CA ASP A 259 28.78 1.44 -0.13
C ASP A 259 27.73 0.51 -0.76
N ALA A 260 26.49 0.50 -0.27
CA ALA A 260 25.43 -0.34 -0.83
C ALA A 260 25.05 0.10 -2.25
N VAL A 261 24.93 1.41 -2.48
CA VAL A 261 24.68 1.97 -3.81
C VAL A 261 25.87 1.72 -4.74
N LEU A 262 27.11 1.94 -4.25
CA LEU A 262 28.32 1.67 -5.02
C LEU A 262 28.37 0.21 -5.49
N THR A 263 28.16 -0.73 -4.58
CA THR A 263 28.21 -2.17 -4.86
C THR A 263 27.14 -2.56 -5.90
N THR A 264 25.90 -2.08 -5.73
CA THR A 264 24.80 -2.37 -6.65
C THR A 264 25.07 -1.79 -8.04
N LEU A 265 25.50 -0.51 -8.13
CA LEU A 265 25.83 0.15 -9.38
C LEU A 265 26.94 -0.58 -10.13
N THR A 266 28.00 -0.95 -9.41
CA THR A 266 29.14 -1.68 -9.97
C THR A 266 28.72 -3.04 -10.51
N SER A 267 27.87 -3.77 -9.79
CA SER A 267 27.33 -5.07 -10.23
C SER A 267 26.49 -4.94 -11.50
N ILE A 268 25.65 -3.89 -11.59
CA ILE A 268 24.85 -3.62 -12.80
C ILE A 268 25.74 -3.25 -13.98
N TYR A 269 26.75 -2.39 -13.82
CA TYR A 269 27.70 -2.10 -14.89
C TYR A 269 28.43 -3.36 -15.38
N SER A 270 28.84 -4.23 -14.45
CA SER A 270 29.48 -5.52 -14.79
C SER A 270 28.53 -6.42 -15.58
N SER A 271 27.27 -6.55 -15.17
CA SER A 271 26.26 -7.35 -15.88
C SER A 271 25.91 -6.80 -17.27
N LEU A 272 26.02 -5.49 -17.44
CA LEU A 272 25.87 -4.82 -18.74
C LEU A 272 27.09 -4.95 -19.66
N GLY A 273 28.20 -5.56 -19.19
CA GLY A 273 29.48 -5.62 -19.89
C GLY A 273 30.22 -4.28 -19.90
N MET A 274 29.87 -3.36 -19.03
CA MET A 274 30.50 -2.03 -18.89
C MET A 274 31.62 -2.07 -17.85
N GLN A 275 32.51 -3.07 -17.93
CA GLN A 275 33.55 -3.34 -16.93
C GLN A 275 34.44 -2.13 -16.65
N ASN A 276 34.80 -1.37 -17.69
CA ASN A 276 35.63 -0.17 -17.53
C ASN A 276 34.97 0.89 -16.63
N LYS A 277 33.63 1.10 -16.82
CA LYS A 277 32.88 2.03 -15.95
C LYS A 277 32.79 1.52 -14.52
N ALA A 278 32.60 0.21 -14.35
CA ALA A 278 32.57 -0.41 -13.03
C ALA A 278 33.90 -0.20 -12.29
N GLU A 279 35.03 -0.43 -12.95
CA GLU A 279 36.37 -0.23 -12.36
C GLU A 279 36.67 1.24 -12.09
N GLU A 280 36.29 2.13 -13.00
CA GLU A 280 36.49 3.58 -12.86
C GLU A 280 35.80 4.12 -11.59
N ILE A 281 34.53 3.80 -11.40
CA ILE A 281 33.76 4.31 -10.25
C ILE A 281 34.27 3.74 -8.93
N VAL A 282 34.69 2.47 -8.90
CA VAL A 282 35.22 1.83 -7.69
C VAL A 282 36.62 2.41 -7.34
N ASN A 283 37.49 2.61 -8.33
CA ASN A 283 38.78 3.24 -8.10
C ASN A 283 38.63 4.68 -7.62
N ALA A 284 37.70 5.45 -8.18
CA ALA A 284 37.38 6.80 -7.72
C ALA A 284 36.86 6.81 -6.27
N ALA A 285 36.02 5.82 -5.90
CA ALA A 285 35.55 5.66 -4.54
C ALA A 285 36.68 5.38 -3.56
N LEU A 286 37.59 4.45 -3.90
CA LEU A 286 38.76 4.13 -3.06
C LEU A 286 39.74 5.28 -2.95
N ALA A 287 39.94 6.05 -4.04
CA ALA A 287 40.82 7.24 -4.02
C ALA A 287 40.27 8.32 -3.09
N LYS A 288 38.95 8.48 -3.02
CA LYS A 288 38.27 9.41 -2.12
C LYS A 288 38.25 8.93 -0.66
N ASN A 289 37.94 7.64 -0.47
CA ASN A 289 37.90 6.99 0.84
C ASN A 289 38.67 5.66 0.81
N PRO A 290 39.95 5.64 1.22
CA PRO A 290 40.77 4.43 1.24
C PRO A 290 40.21 3.30 2.15
N ASN A 291 39.26 3.64 3.02
CA ASN A 291 38.57 2.71 3.91
C ASN A 291 37.14 2.42 3.45
N SER A 292 36.78 2.65 2.19
CA SER A 292 35.50 2.24 1.65
C SER A 292 35.44 0.73 1.58
N TYR A 293 34.61 0.13 2.45
CA TYR A 293 34.39 -1.31 2.50
C TYR A 293 33.88 -1.82 1.15
N GLY A 294 32.88 -1.17 0.58
CA GLY A 294 32.28 -1.54 -0.70
C GLY A 294 33.31 -1.52 -1.84
N ALA A 295 34.13 -0.46 -1.93
CA ALA A 295 35.16 -0.34 -2.95
C ALA A 295 36.23 -1.44 -2.83
N LEU A 296 36.69 -1.76 -1.61
CA LEU A 296 37.66 -2.81 -1.37
C LEU A 296 37.12 -4.20 -1.76
N VAL A 297 35.87 -4.50 -1.39
CA VAL A 297 35.21 -5.76 -1.79
C VAL A 297 35.12 -5.86 -3.31
N MET A 298 34.68 -4.82 -4.00
CA MET A 298 34.52 -4.84 -5.46
C MET A 298 35.86 -4.99 -6.18
N LEU A 299 36.91 -4.29 -5.74
CA LEU A 299 38.27 -4.43 -6.33
C LEU A 299 38.83 -5.84 -6.09
N GLY A 300 38.57 -6.42 -4.93
CA GLY A 300 38.95 -7.81 -4.65
C GLY A 300 38.28 -8.78 -5.62
N GLN A 301 36.98 -8.60 -5.87
CA GLN A 301 36.25 -9.41 -6.84
C GLN A 301 36.77 -9.23 -8.27
N PHE A 302 37.03 -7.98 -8.71
CA PHE A 302 37.60 -7.73 -10.03
C PHE A 302 39.00 -8.35 -10.21
N ALA A 303 39.86 -8.22 -9.21
CA ALA A 303 41.17 -8.85 -9.22
C ALA A 303 41.06 -10.39 -9.29
N SER A 304 40.13 -10.99 -8.55
CA SER A 304 39.86 -12.42 -8.61
C SER A 304 39.39 -12.87 -10.00
N GLN A 305 38.47 -12.14 -10.62
CA GLN A 305 38.01 -12.43 -11.98
C GLN A 305 39.15 -12.35 -13.03
N LYS A 306 40.10 -11.42 -12.81
CA LYS A 306 41.31 -11.29 -13.64
C LYS A 306 42.40 -12.29 -13.29
N LYS A 307 42.17 -13.20 -12.31
CA LYS A 307 43.13 -14.16 -11.76
C LYS A 307 44.36 -13.52 -11.10
N GLU A 308 44.21 -12.27 -10.65
CA GLU A 308 45.23 -11.52 -9.91
C GLU A 308 45.10 -11.81 -8.41
N TYR A 309 45.30 -13.07 -8.01
CA TYR A 309 44.91 -13.57 -6.69
C TYR A 309 45.63 -12.88 -5.51
N GLU A 310 46.86 -12.44 -5.69
CA GLU A 310 47.56 -11.70 -4.63
C GLU A 310 46.94 -10.32 -4.37
N LYS A 311 46.53 -9.62 -5.43
CA LYS A 311 45.82 -8.34 -5.30
C LYS A 311 44.44 -8.54 -4.73
N ALA A 312 43.71 -9.61 -5.15
CA ALA A 312 42.41 -9.95 -4.62
C ALA A 312 42.49 -10.17 -3.09
N ALA A 313 43.49 -10.97 -2.64
CA ALA A 313 43.71 -11.24 -1.24
C ALA A 313 44.03 -9.96 -0.43
N ASP A 314 44.83 -9.05 -0.97
CA ASP A 314 45.16 -7.77 -0.32
C ASP A 314 43.91 -6.91 -0.12
N TYR A 315 43.11 -6.70 -1.18
CA TYR A 315 41.87 -5.93 -1.09
C TYR A 315 40.84 -6.55 -0.14
N LEU A 316 40.62 -7.86 -0.23
CA LEU A 316 39.66 -8.55 0.62
C LEU A 316 40.11 -8.59 2.08
N SER A 317 41.41 -8.73 2.36
CA SER A 317 41.95 -8.65 3.73
C SER A 317 41.72 -7.25 4.34
N LYS A 318 41.91 -6.19 3.56
CA LYS A 318 41.62 -4.82 4.01
C LYS A 318 40.10 -4.63 4.26
N ALA A 319 39.25 -5.17 3.38
CA ALA A 319 37.80 -5.14 3.60
C ALA A 319 37.40 -5.91 4.87
N LEU A 320 37.98 -7.08 5.09
CA LEU A 320 37.71 -7.90 6.28
C LEU A 320 38.02 -7.16 7.58
N ALA A 321 39.13 -6.38 7.59
CA ALA A 321 39.51 -5.58 8.75
C ALA A 321 38.49 -4.46 9.06
N LEU A 322 37.71 -4.01 8.05
CA LEU A 322 36.68 -2.98 8.17
C LEU A 322 35.27 -3.54 8.41
N ALA A 323 35.08 -4.85 8.29
CA ALA A 323 33.79 -5.50 8.45
C ALA A 323 33.21 -5.33 9.86
N LYS A 324 31.99 -4.74 9.95
CA LYS A 324 31.37 -4.36 11.22
C LYS A 324 30.61 -5.52 11.89
N ASP A 325 30.26 -6.55 11.14
CA ASP A 325 29.49 -7.70 11.63
C ASP A 325 29.96 -9.03 11.02
N ASP A 326 29.50 -10.14 11.60
CA ASP A 326 29.90 -11.46 11.15
C ASP A 326 29.36 -11.86 9.78
N ASN A 327 28.21 -11.28 9.35
CA ASN A 327 27.66 -11.54 8.02
C ASN A 327 28.56 -10.94 6.93
N ALA A 328 29.07 -9.72 7.17
CA ALA A 328 30.05 -9.09 6.27
C ALA A 328 31.36 -9.90 6.18
N LYS A 329 31.82 -10.49 7.29
CA LYS A 329 32.99 -11.37 7.30
C LYS A 329 32.77 -12.67 6.54
N ILE A 330 31.58 -13.27 6.66
CA ILE A 330 31.22 -14.49 5.93
C ILE A 330 31.19 -14.22 4.42
N ALA A 331 30.59 -13.11 3.99
CA ALA A 331 30.49 -12.73 2.57
C ALA A 331 31.86 -12.53 1.87
N ILE A 332 32.89 -12.17 2.63
CA ILE A 332 34.25 -12.00 2.08
C ILE A 332 35.00 -13.34 1.96
N ASN A 333 34.70 -14.29 2.85
CA ASN A 333 35.38 -15.59 2.92
C ASN A 333 34.74 -16.65 2.02
N ALA A 334 33.58 -16.38 1.40
CA ALA A 334 32.87 -17.27 0.47
C ALA A 334 33.34 -17.06 -0.99
#